data_782eb60afc4569d9ba5bd1752b604b89
#
_entry.id   782eb60afc4569d9ba5bd1752b604b89
#
_cell.length_a   1.000
_cell.length_b   1.000
_cell.length_c   1.000
_cell.angle_alpha   90.00
_cell.angle_beta   90.00
_cell.angle_gamma   90.00
#
_symmetry.space_group_name_H-M   'P 1'
#
loop_
_entity.id
_entity.type
_entity.pdbx_description
1 polymer ?
#
loop_
_entity_poly.entity_id
_entity_poly.type
_entity_poly.pdbx_seq_one_letter_code
_entity_poly.pdbx_strand_id
1 'polypeptide(L)'
;RQTAAAFLYFFREGCEYAVIECGLGGLTDATNAICGKAMAVITSVSLEHTAVLGNTLTEIARHKAGIIRGCPAVISQCVPQEVRPIFTALGARLSDDAEQIDETEDGTYFTCGGNRFFTAMYGCRQPYNAAAAITAARMLGISERNIEEGVRNARLAGRLQRIKIGNTVYVLDGAHNPESFIPLVNYLKGKSGARREIVYGCLSDKDAAKVLSALSDCAE
;
A
#
# COMPACT_ATOMS: atom_id res chain seq x y z
N ARG A 1 -1.90 12.53 -20.44
CA ARG A 1 -0.65 13.24 -20.78
C ARG A 1 0.46 12.87 -19.81
N GLN A 2 0.27 12.98 -18.48
CA GLN A 2 1.29 12.66 -17.46
C GLN A 2 1.79 11.20 -17.58
N THR A 3 0.89 10.23 -17.72
CA THR A 3 1.25 8.82 -17.87
C THR A 3 2.13 8.58 -19.11
N ALA A 4 1.77 9.18 -20.24
CA ALA A 4 2.57 9.04 -21.47
C ALA A 4 3.96 9.69 -21.32
N ALA A 5 4.05 10.83 -20.63
CA ALA A 5 5.32 11.49 -20.33
C ALA A 5 6.20 10.62 -19.41
N ALA A 6 5.61 9.99 -18.38
CA ALA A 6 6.34 9.09 -17.49
C ALA A 6 6.90 7.87 -18.24
N PHE A 7 6.09 7.25 -19.11
CA PHE A 7 6.56 6.12 -19.91
C PHE A 7 7.69 6.50 -20.86
N LEU A 8 7.57 7.65 -21.52
CA LEU A 8 8.63 8.16 -22.38
C LEU A 8 9.90 8.47 -21.60
N TYR A 9 9.76 9.02 -20.40
CA TYR A 9 10.89 9.29 -19.50
C TYR A 9 11.61 7.99 -19.12
N PHE A 10 10.92 6.98 -18.62
CA PHE A 10 11.52 5.68 -18.25
C PHE A 10 12.20 5.02 -19.43
N PHE A 11 11.60 5.09 -20.62
CA PHE A 11 12.20 4.58 -21.85
C PHE A 11 13.50 5.31 -22.20
N ARG A 12 13.52 6.65 -22.11
CA ARG A 12 14.70 7.47 -22.42
C ARG A 12 15.83 7.28 -21.43
N GLU A 13 15.50 7.11 -20.14
CA GLU A 13 16.47 6.83 -19.08
C GLU A 13 16.99 5.39 -19.12
N GLY A 14 16.49 4.55 -20.03
CA GLY A 14 16.93 3.15 -20.14
C GLY A 14 16.58 2.32 -18.92
N CYS A 15 15.48 2.65 -18.21
CA CYS A 15 15.04 1.90 -17.03
C CYS A 15 14.74 0.45 -17.40
N GLU A 16 15.42 -0.49 -16.76
CA GLU A 16 15.16 -1.92 -16.92
C GLU A 16 13.80 -2.33 -16.34
N TYR A 17 13.43 -1.73 -15.21
CA TYR A 17 12.14 -1.88 -14.54
C TYR A 17 11.54 -0.52 -14.22
N ALA A 18 10.23 -0.40 -14.40
CA ALA A 18 9.45 0.75 -13.96
C ALA A 18 8.27 0.27 -13.10
N VAL A 19 8.16 0.80 -11.88
CA VAL A 19 7.03 0.52 -10.99
C VAL A 19 5.98 1.60 -11.19
N ILE A 20 4.78 1.19 -11.63
CA ILE A 20 3.70 2.10 -12.03
C ILE A 20 2.51 1.88 -11.11
N GLU A 21 2.09 2.92 -10.42
CA GLU A 21 0.85 2.91 -9.62
C GLU A 21 -0.34 3.32 -10.47
N CYS A 22 -1.45 2.54 -10.39
CA CYS A 22 -2.73 2.92 -10.99
C CYS A 22 -3.32 4.11 -10.25
N GLY A 23 -3.80 5.11 -10.99
CA GLY A 23 -4.45 6.27 -10.40
C GLY A 23 -5.85 5.94 -9.87
N LEU A 24 -6.64 5.15 -10.62
CA LEU A 24 -8.00 4.79 -10.25
C LEU A 24 -8.42 3.44 -10.84
N GLY A 25 -8.84 2.54 -9.95
CA GLY A 25 -9.36 1.22 -10.34
C GLY A 25 -8.31 0.35 -11.01
N GLY A 26 -8.24 0.36 -12.33
CA GLY A 26 -7.26 -0.42 -13.11
C GLY A 26 -7.71 -0.68 -14.54
N LEU A 27 -8.93 -1.21 -14.75
CA LEU A 27 -9.42 -1.62 -16.07
C LEU A 27 -9.33 -0.50 -17.13
N THR A 28 -9.75 0.70 -16.75
CA THR A 28 -9.79 1.90 -17.61
C THR A 28 -8.72 2.93 -17.25
N ASP A 29 -7.82 2.59 -16.33
CA ASP A 29 -6.75 3.49 -15.93
C ASP A 29 -5.77 3.74 -17.08
N ALA A 30 -5.29 4.99 -17.19
CA ALA A 30 -4.33 5.36 -18.24
C ALA A 30 -3.02 4.55 -18.18
N THR A 31 -2.61 4.10 -17.00
CA THR A 31 -1.42 3.27 -16.81
C THR A 31 -1.59 1.86 -17.39
N ASN A 32 -2.84 1.41 -17.59
CA ASN A 32 -3.15 0.10 -18.15
C ASN A 32 -3.03 0.05 -19.71
N ALA A 33 -2.63 1.16 -20.33
CA ALA A 33 -2.35 1.20 -21.77
C ALA A 33 -1.12 0.37 -22.17
N ILE A 34 -0.22 0.07 -21.21
CA ILE A 34 0.98 -0.75 -21.48
C ILE A 34 0.59 -2.21 -21.70
N CYS A 35 1.11 -2.78 -22.77
CA CYS A 35 1.11 -4.22 -23.03
C CYS A 35 2.42 -4.85 -22.52
N GLY A 36 2.39 -6.15 -22.18
CA GLY A 36 3.62 -6.87 -21.78
C GLY A 36 4.15 -6.49 -20.41
N LYS A 37 3.26 -6.19 -19.45
CA LYS A 37 3.65 -5.98 -18.06
C LYS A 37 4.38 -7.20 -17.49
N ALA A 38 5.50 -6.98 -16.81
CA ALA A 38 6.25 -8.06 -16.15
C ALA A 38 5.47 -8.64 -14.95
N MET A 39 4.71 -7.79 -14.23
CA MET A 39 3.97 -8.20 -13.04
C MET A 39 2.82 -7.22 -12.77
N ALA A 40 1.70 -7.73 -12.28
CA ALA A 40 0.64 -6.94 -11.68
C ALA A 40 0.55 -7.24 -10.18
N VAL A 41 0.39 -6.20 -9.35
CA VAL A 41 0.25 -6.37 -7.88
C VAL A 41 -1.01 -5.66 -7.40
N ILE A 42 -1.89 -6.39 -6.71
CA ILE A 42 -3.09 -5.84 -6.06
C ILE A 42 -2.85 -5.81 -4.56
N THR A 43 -2.75 -4.61 -4.00
CA THR A 43 -2.40 -4.42 -2.59
C THR A 43 -3.60 -4.53 -1.66
N SER A 44 -4.77 -4.00 -2.07
CA SER A 44 -6.01 -4.04 -1.29
C SER A 44 -7.24 -3.81 -2.17
N VAL A 45 -8.40 -4.19 -1.63
CA VAL A 45 -9.73 -3.86 -2.18
C VAL A 45 -10.59 -3.35 -1.04
N SER A 46 -11.19 -2.18 -1.22
CA SER A 46 -12.07 -1.55 -0.24
C SER A 46 -13.14 -0.72 -0.95
N LEU A 47 -14.16 -0.28 -0.20
CA LEU A 47 -15.22 0.60 -0.74
C LEU A 47 -14.68 2.02 -0.91
N GLU A 48 -13.89 2.23 -1.95
CA GLU A 48 -13.33 3.52 -2.35
C GLU A 48 -13.79 3.89 -3.76
N HIS A 49 -13.91 5.19 -4.03
CA HIS A 49 -14.29 5.68 -5.35
C HIS A 49 -15.59 5.07 -5.89
N THR A 50 -16.55 4.83 -5.01
CA THR A 50 -17.79 4.11 -5.32
C THR A 50 -18.59 4.75 -6.46
N ALA A 51 -18.53 6.07 -6.60
CA ALA A 51 -19.16 6.80 -7.70
C ALA A 51 -18.65 6.39 -9.10
N VAL A 52 -17.46 5.77 -9.19
CA VAL A 52 -16.83 5.39 -10.47
C VAL A 52 -16.63 3.89 -10.60
N LEU A 53 -16.23 3.22 -9.50
CA LEU A 53 -15.83 1.81 -9.53
C LEU A 53 -16.94 0.84 -9.15
N GLY A 54 -18.09 1.36 -8.66
CA GLY A 54 -19.23 0.55 -8.19
C GLY A 54 -19.38 0.55 -6.67
N ASN A 55 -20.51 0.06 -6.21
CA ASN A 55 -20.93 0.14 -4.81
C ASN A 55 -20.66 -1.13 -4.00
N THR A 56 -20.02 -2.13 -4.62
CA THR A 56 -19.71 -3.40 -3.98
C THR A 56 -18.23 -3.72 -4.11
N LEU A 57 -17.67 -4.48 -3.15
CA LEU A 57 -16.29 -4.97 -3.23
C LEU A 57 -16.05 -5.80 -4.49
N THR A 58 -17.05 -6.54 -4.95
CA THR A 58 -16.99 -7.34 -6.18
C THR A 58 -16.81 -6.47 -7.43
N GLU A 59 -17.54 -5.38 -7.56
CA GLU A 59 -17.43 -4.45 -8.70
C GLU A 59 -16.04 -3.78 -8.69
N ILE A 60 -15.62 -3.28 -7.54
CA ILE A 60 -14.29 -2.65 -7.37
C ILE A 60 -13.17 -3.66 -7.66
N ALA A 61 -13.30 -4.90 -7.18
CA ALA A 61 -12.33 -5.96 -7.45
C ALA A 61 -12.22 -6.27 -8.95
N ARG A 62 -13.33 -6.32 -9.69
CA ARG A 62 -13.33 -6.51 -11.14
C ARG A 62 -12.61 -5.36 -11.87
N HIS A 63 -12.84 -4.12 -11.46
CA HIS A 63 -12.11 -2.98 -11.99
C HIS A 63 -10.60 -3.08 -11.73
N LYS A 64 -10.20 -3.42 -10.50
CA LYS A 64 -8.77 -3.60 -10.16
C LYS A 64 -8.15 -4.78 -10.90
N ALA A 65 -8.86 -5.89 -11.03
CA ALA A 65 -8.42 -7.08 -11.78
C ALA A 65 -8.14 -6.79 -13.25
N GLY A 66 -8.72 -5.73 -13.81
CA GLY A 66 -8.47 -5.30 -15.19
C GLY A 66 -7.02 -4.97 -15.53
N ILE A 67 -6.13 -4.81 -14.54
CA ILE A 67 -4.68 -4.66 -14.79
C ILE A 67 -4.00 -6.00 -15.11
N ILE A 68 -4.63 -7.13 -14.79
CA ILE A 68 -4.09 -8.48 -15.04
C ILE A 68 -4.40 -8.87 -16.49
N ARG A 69 -3.65 -8.31 -17.43
CA ARG A 69 -3.81 -8.56 -18.87
C ARG A 69 -2.70 -9.48 -19.37
N GLY A 70 -2.85 -10.80 -19.14
CA GLY A 70 -1.88 -11.78 -19.62
C GLY A 70 -0.49 -11.68 -18.99
N CYS A 71 -0.37 -11.08 -17.83
CA CYS A 71 0.87 -11.03 -17.05
C CYS A 71 0.72 -11.81 -15.75
N PRO A 72 1.83 -12.30 -15.15
CA PRO A 72 1.83 -12.81 -13.78
C PRO A 72 1.26 -11.76 -12.82
N ALA A 73 0.59 -12.22 -11.78
CA ALA A 73 0.00 -11.31 -10.80
C ALA A 73 0.11 -11.82 -9.37
N VAL A 74 0.20 -10.88 -8.43
CA VAL A 74 0.18 -11.13 -6.99
C VAL A 74 -0.95 -10.34 -6.36
N ILE A 75 -1.69 -10.95 -5.45
CA ILE A 75 -2.65 -10.29 -4.57
C ILE A 75 -2.15 -10.35 -3.12
N SER A 76 -2.20 -9.22 -2.42
CA SER A 76 -1.84 -9.13 -1.01
C SER A 76 -2.83 -9.87 -0.12
N GLN A 77 -2.38 -10.33 1.05
CA GLN A 77 -3.23 -10.85 2.12
C GLN A 77 -4.26 -9.80 2.62
N CYS A 78 -4.04 -8.51 2.37
CA CYS A 78 -5.01 -7.46 2.67
C CYS A 78 -6.21 -7.42 1.69
N VAL A 79 -6.20 -8.19 0.61
CA VAL A 79 -7.37 -8.34 -0.26
C VAL A 79 -8.43 -9.20 0.46
N PRO A 80 -9.68 -8.71 0.63
CA PRO A 80 -10.74 -9.45 1.31
C PRO A 80 -10.96 -10.84 0.69
N GLN A 81 -11.11 -11.85 1.54
CA GLN A 81 -11.20 -13.24 1.12
C GLN A 81 -12.34 -13.48 0.11
N GLU A 82 -13.45 -12.81 0.28
CA GLU A 82 -14.65 -12.94 -0.57
C GLU A 82 -14.42 -12.55 -2.04
N VAL A 83 -13.46 -11.64 -2.31
CA VAL A 83 -13.16 -11.18 -3.68
C VAL A 83 -11.89 -11.79 -4.27
N ARG A 84 -11.10 -12.54 -3.50
CA ARG A 84 -9.88 -13.23 -3.99
C ARG A 84 -10.15 -14.13 -5.21
N PRO A 85 -11.27 -14.86 -5.29
CA PRO A 85 -11.57 -15.71 -6.45
C PRO A 85 -11.58 -14.96 -7.79
N ILE A 86 -11.92 -13.64 -7.78
CA ILE A 86 -11.92 -12.81 -9.01
C ILE A 86 -10.51 -12.72 -9.59
N PHE A 87 -9.51 -12.58 -8.76
CA PHE A 87 -8.11 -12.44 -9.17
C PHE A 87 -7.45 -13.79 -9.46
N THR A 88 -7.72 -14.80 -8.63
CA THR A 88 -7.13 -16.14 -8.82
C THR A 88 -7.66 -16.83 -10.07
N ALA A 89 -8.90 -16.54 -10.48
CA ALA A 89 -9.43 -16.97 -11.79
C ALA A 89 -8.66 -16.40 -13.00
N LEU A 90 -7.93 -15.30 -12.80
CA LEU A 90 -7.03 -14.68 -13.77
C LEU A 90 -5.56 -15.12 -13.60
N GLY A 91 -5.30 -16.11 -12.77
CA GLY A 91 -3.96 -16.65 -12.51
C GLY A 91 -3.16 -15.87 -11.46
N ALA A 92 -3.78 -14.96 -10.71
CA ALA A 92 -3.08 -14.24 -9.64
C ALA A 92 -2.76 -15.19 -8.47
N ARG A 93 -1.53 -15.09 -7.95
CA ARG A 93 -1.07 -15.78 -6.75
C ARG A 93 -1.34 -14.91 -5.52
N LEU A 94 -1.80 -15.53 -4.43
CA LEU A 94 -1.82 -14.88 -3.12
C LEU A 94 -0.38 -14.72 -2.62
N SER A 95 -0.04 -13.55 -2.07
CA SER A 95 1.28 -13.33 -1.48
C SER A 95 1.54 -14.27 -0.31
N ASP A 96 2.80 -14.54 -0.04
CA ASP A 96 3.19 -15.10 1.25
C ASP A 96 2.64 -14.20 2.37
N ASP A 97 2.37 -14.76 3.55
CA ASP A 97 1.85 -13.99 4.68
C ASP A 97 2.98 -13.23 5.37
N ALA A 98 2.60 -12.17 6.10
CA ALA A 98 3.48 -11.48 7.02
C ALA A 98 3.18 -11.96 8.44
N GLU A 99 4.12 -12.72 9.01
CA GLU A 99 4.00 -13.35 10.32
C GLU A 99 4.97 -12.73 11.33
N GLN A 100 4.77 -13.00 12.62
CA GLN A 100 5.67 -12.56 13.69
C GLN A 100 6.04 -11.07 13.58
N ILE A 101 5.00 -10.25 13.38
CA ILE A 101 5.15 -8.81 13.19
C ILE A 101 5.53 -8.17 14.54
N ASP A 102 6.65 -7.44 14.54
CA ASP A 102 7.20 -6.75 15.70
C ASP A 102 7.53 -5.31 15.33
N GLU A 103 6.73 -4.35 15.83
CA GLU A 103 6.90 -2.92 15.56
C GLU A 103 7.82 -2.30 16.62
N THR A 104 8.94 -1.75 16.19
CA THR A 104 9.97 -1.12 17.01
C THR A 104 10.00 0.40 16.82
N GLU A 105 10.93 1.11 17.48
CA GLU A 105 11.13 2.55 17.25
C GLU A 105 11.70 2.87 15.87
N ASP A 106 12.41 1.94 15.22
CA ASP A 106 13.11 2.16 13.96
C ASP A 106 12.31 1.68 12.73
N GLY A 107 11.28 0.87 12.97
CA GLY A 107 10.47 0.26 11.90
C GLY A 107 9.84 -1.05 12.34
N THR A 108 9.52 -1.89 11.39
CA THR A 108 8.78 -3.13 11.64
C THR A 108 9.57 -4.34 11.16
N TYR A 109 9.78 -5.31 12.05
CA TYR A 109 10.28 -6.64 11.70
C TYR A 109 9.10 -7.57 11.44
N PHE A 110 9.26 -8.49 10.48
CA PHE A 110 8.27 -9.51 10.18
C PHE A 110 8.91 -10.70 9.48
N THR A 111 8.25 -11.85 9.48
CA THR A 111 8.66 -13.05 8.74
C THR A 111 7.79 -13.20 7.49
N CYS A 112 8.40 -13.50 6.34
CA CYS A 112 7.69 -13.73 5.09
C CYS A 112 8.36 -14.86 4.31
N GLY A 113 7.60 -15.93 4.02
CA GLY A 113 8.12 -17.12 3.34
C GLY A 113 9.32 -17.74 4.06
N GLY A 114 9.30 -17.77 5.39
CA GLY A 114 10.34 -18.33 6.25
C GLY A 114 11.55 -17.44 6.50
N ASN A 115 11.70 -16.29 5.84
CA ASN A 115 12.78 -15.34 6.05
C ASN A 115 12.33 -14.14 6.87
N ARG A 116 13.23 -13.61 7.73
CA ARG A 116 12.96 -12.42 8.53
C ARG A 116 13.38 -11.17 7.78
N PHE A 117 12.47 -10.21 7.71
CA PHE A 117 12.67 -8.90 7.05
C PHE A 117 12.54 -7.76 8.04
N PHE A 118 13.09 -6.62 7.65
CA PHE A 118 12.89 -5.34 8.31
C PHE A 118 12.45 -4.30 7.28
N THR A 119 11.43 -3.52 7.63
CA THR A 119 11.05 -2.30 6.89
C THR A 119 11.04 -1.11 7.84
N ALA A 120 11.55 0.03 7.40
CA ALA A 120 11.47 1.26 8.19
C ALA A 120 10.11 1.96 8.07
N MET A 121 9.15 1.34 7.42
CA MET A 121 7.77 1.83 7.34
C MET A 121 6.94 1.33 8.52
N TYR A 122 6.11 2.21 9.04
CA TYR A 122 5.23 1.95 10.18
C TYR A 122 3.79 1.67 9.72
N GLY A 123 3.06 0.97 10.61
CA GLY A 123 1.64 0.71 10.45
C GLY A 123 1.32 -0.72 10.03
N CYS A 124 0.20 -1.21 10.55
CA CYS A 124 -0.20 -2.62 10.47
C CYS A 124 -0.34 -3.20 9.06
N ARG A 125 -0.45 -2.36 8.02
CA ARG A 125 -0.54 -2.81 6.62
C ARG A 125 0.80 -2.93 5.92
N GLN A 126 1.86 -2.30 6.45
CA GLN A 126 3.16 -2.26 5.75
C GLN A 126 3.85 -3.62 5.63
N PRO A 127 3.83 -4.52 6.64
CA PRO A 127 4.35 -5.88 6.49
C PRO A 127 3.67 -6.65 5.34
N TYR A 128 2.35 -6.52 5.19
CA TYR A 128 1.59 -7.18 4.12
C TYR A 128 1.86 -6.57 2.73
N ASN A 129 2.05 -5.24 2.66
CA ASN A 129 2.48 -4.58 1.43
C ASN A 129 3.88 -5.04 1.03
N ALA A 130 4.79 -5.13 1.99
CA ALA A 130 6.13 -5.67 1.77
C ALA A 130 6.09 -7.15 1.35
N ALA A 131 5.28 -7.99 1.99
CA ALA A 131 5.11 -9.39 1.63
C ALA A 131 4.60 -9.57 0.18
N ALA A 132 3.67 -8.72 -0.27
CA ALA A 132 3.22 -8.73 -1.66
C ALA A 132 4.36 -8.34 -2.63
N ALA A 133 5.17 -7.32 -2.26
CA ALA A 133 6.33 -6.90 -3.04
C ALA A 133 7.43 -7.99 -3.07
N ILE A 134 7.72 -8.64 -1.94
CA ILE A 134 8.67 -9.75 -1.81
C ILE A 134 8.23 -10.91 -2.73
N THR A 135 6.96 -11.32 -2.64
CA THR A 135 6.41 -12.38 -3.47
C THR A 135 6.53 -12.05 -4.96
N ALA A 136 6.20 -10.82 -5.36
CA ALA A 136 6.32 -10.35 -6.74
C ALA A 136 7.79 -10.36 -7.21
N ALA A 137 8.71 -9.87 -6.39
CA ALA A 137 10.13 -9.82 -6.69
C ALA A 137 10.74 -11.23 -6.83
N ARG A 138 10.35 -12.18 -5.98
CA ARG A 138 10.74 -13.59 -6.10
C ARG A 138 10.25 -14.21 -7.41
N MET A 139 9.00 -13.92 -7.80
CA MET A 139 8.45 -14.39 -9.09
C MET A 139 9.17 -13.77 -10.31
N LEU A 140 9.75 -12.59 -10.16
CA LEU A 140 10.60 -11.95 -11.16
C LEU A 140 12.05 -12.44 -11.15
N GLY A 141 12.43 -13.35 -10.24
CA GLY A 141 13.77 -13.90 -10.13
C GLY A 141 14.78 -12.96 -9.46
N ILE A 142 14.32 -11.96 -8.73
CA ILE A 142 15.20 -11.06 -7.95
C ILE A 142 15.80 -11.86 -6.78
N SER A 143 17.12 -11.68 -6.54
CA SER A 143 17.81 -12.38 -5.46
C SER A 143 17.31 -11.98 -4.08
N GLU A 144 17.29 -12.92 -3.13
CA GLU A 144 16.85 -12.65 -1.75
C GLU A 144 17.62 -11.49 -1.10
N ARG A 145 18.92 -11.37 -1.38
CA ARG A 145 19.75 -10.25 -0.90
C ARG A 145 19.22 -8.90 -1.39
N ASN A 146 18.91 -8.79 -2.68
CA ASN A 146 18.40 -7.55 -3.26
C ASN A 146 16.99 -7.25 -2.75
N ILE A 147 16.16 -8.27 -2.53
CA ILE A 147 14.83 -8.15 -1.93
C ILE A 147 14.95 -7.61 -0.50
N GLU A 148 15.80 -8.20 0.33
CA GLU A 148 16.03 -7.76 1.71
C GLU A 148 16.50 -6.30 1.75
N GLU A 149 17.47 -5.94 0.90
CA GLU A 149 17.99 -4.57 0.81
C GLU A 149 16.91 -3.60 0.34
N GLY A 150 16.11 -3.96 -0.66
CA GLY A 150 15.00 -3.15 -1.17
C GLY A 150 13.92 -2.91 -0.11
N VAL A 151 13.51 -3.94 0.63
CA VAL A 151 12.52 -3.83 1.70
C VAL A 151 13.04 -2.97 2.86
N ARG A 152 14.30 -3.16 3.26
CA ARG A 152 14.98 -2.40 4.31
C ARG A 152 15.05 -0.92 3.99
N ASN A 153 15.33 -0.59 2.74
CA ASN A 153 15.53 0.78 2.28
C ASN A 153 14.25 1.47 1.79
N ALA A 154 13.14 0.74 1.69
CA ALA A 154 11.87 1.32 1.26
C ALA A 154 11.42 2.44 2.19
N ARG A 155 11.08 3.59 1.61
CA ARG A 155 10.55 4.77 2.30
C ARG A 155 9.45 5.37 1.44
N LEU A 156 8.37 5.76 2.07
CA LEU A 156 7.29 6.47 1.41
C LEU A 156 6.88 7.67 2.27
N ALA A 157 7.08 8.86 1.73
CA ALA A 157 6.72 10.09 2.43
C ALA A 157 5.21 10.13 2.72
N GLY A 158 4.84 10.61 3.91
CA GLY A 158 3.45 10.75 4.30
C GLY A 158 2.71 9.41 4.55
N ARG A 159 3.41 8.35 4.91
CA ARG A 159 2.82 7.07 5.37
C ARG A 159 3.38 6.75 6.76
N LEU A 160 2.70 7.25 7.80
CA LEU A 160 3.19 7.21 9.19
C LEU A 160 4.67 7.64 9.29
N GLN A 161 5.05 8.61 8.47
CA GLN A 161 6.42 9.09 8.39
C GLN A 161 6.78 9.82 9.69
N ARG A 162 7.78 9.32 10.41
CA ARG A 162 8.25 9.92 11.65
C ARG A 162 9.45 10.81 11.37
N ILE A 163 9.37 12.05 11.88
CA ILE A 163 10.46 13.03 11.81
C ILE A 163 10.72 13.53 13.22
N LYS A 164 11.91 13.31 13.77
CA LYS A 164 12.29 13.80 15.08
C LYS A 164 13.03 15.12 14.94
N ILE A 165 12.51 16.17 15.59
CA ILE A 165 13.14 17.50 15.67
C ILE A 165 13.23 17.88 17.14
N GLY A 166 14.44 17.90 17.67
CA GLY A 166 14.66 18.08 19.11
C GLY A 166 13.97 16.97 19.92
N ASN A 167 13.09 17.36 20.84
CA ASN A 167 12.32 16.45 21.68
C ASN A 167 10.93 16.11 21.10
N THR A 168 10.58 16.66 19.95
CA THR A 168 9.27 16.47 19.32
C THR A 168 9.36 15.46 18.17
N VAL A 169 8.41 14.54 18.12
CA VAL A 169 8.24 13.61 16.99
C VAL A 169 7.03 14.07 16.18
N TYR A 170 7.27 14.45 14.94
CA TYR A 170 6.23 14.73 13.97
C TYR A 170 5.88 13.45 13.24
N VAL A 171 4.58 13.15 13.14
CA VAL A 171 4.06 12.03 12.37
C VAL A 171 3.28 12.59 11.20
N LEU A 172 3.74 12.34 9.97
CA LEU A 172 3.07 12.77 8.75
C LEU A 172 2.37 11.58 8.12
N ASP A 173 1.08 11.74 7.85
CA ASP A 173 0.27 10.69 7.21
C ASP A 173 -0.69 11.31 6.18
N GLY A 174 -0.83 10.65 5.03
CA GLY A 174 -1.74 11.05 3.95
C GLY A 174 -3.12 10.44 4.05
N ALA A 175 -3.51 9.86 5.19
CA ALA A 175 -4.84 9.32 5.40
C ALA A 175 -5.91 10.40 5.22
N HIS A 176 -6.93 10.09 4.44
CA HIS A 176 -7.99 11.05 4.07
C HIS A 176 -9.38 10.40 3.94
N ASN A 177 -9.50 9.11 4.22
CA ASN A 177 -10.76 8.38 4.29
C ASN A 177 -10.79 7.50 5.56
N PRO A 178 -11.97 7.07 6.04
CA PRO A 178 -12.09 6.33 7.31
C PRO A 178 -11.21 5.08 7.41
N GLU A 179 -11.07 4.32 6.32
CA GLU A 179 -10.22 3.11 6.31
C GLU A 179 -8.73 3.42 6.40
N SER A 180 -8.27 4.47 5.71
CA SER A 180 -6.87 4.88 5.74
C SER A 180 -6.44 5.40 7.11
N PHE A 181 -7.39 5.87 7.95
CA PHE A 181 -7.12 6.31 9.31
C PHE A 181 -6.92 5.16 10.32
N ILE A 182 -7.37 3.95 10.03
CA ILE A 182 -7.23 2.82 10.96
C ILE A 182 -5.78 2.58 11.39
N PRO A 183 -4.78 2.50 10.48
CA PRO A 183 -3.39 2.35 10.87
C PRO A 183 -2.87 3.51 11.72
N LEU A 184 -3.24 4.75 11.39
CA LEU A 184 -2.83 5.94 12.16
C LEU A 184 -3.42 5.93 13.57
N VAL A 185 -4.72 5.66 13.72
CA VAL A 185 -5.39 5.56 15.02
C VAL A 185 -4.76 4.46 15.88
N ASN A 186 -4.52 3.29 15.31
CA ASN A 186 -3.86 2.18 16.01
C ASN A 186 -2.45 2.56 16.47
N TYR A 187 -1.68 3.21 15.61
CA TYR A 187 -0.36 3.72 15.96
C TYR A 187 -0.41 4.72 17.11
N LEU A 188 -1.32 5.68 17.06
CA LEU A 188 -1.48 6.70 18.10
C LEU A 188 -1.92 6.08 19.43
N LYS A 189 -2.89 5.16 19.43
CA LYS A 189 -3.35 4.45 20.65
C LYS A 189 -2.26 3.59 21.29
N GLY A 190 -1.34 3.04 20.49
CA GLY A 190 -0.20 2.27 20.98
C GLY A 190 0.89 3.10 21.68
N LYS A 191 0.82 4.44 21.63
CA LYS A 191 1.80 5.34 22.24
C LYS A 191 1.17 6.08 23.40
N SER A 192 1.24 5.56 24.61
CA SER A 192 0.71 6.20 25.83
C SER A 192 1.68 7.24 26.41
N GLY A 193 1.14 8.26 27.11
CA GLY A 193 1.90 9.16 28.00
C GLY A 193 2.61 10.34 27.31
N ALA A 194 2.38 10.63 26.04
CA ALA A 194 2.89 11.81 25.37
C ALA A 194 1.76 12.80 25.04
N ARG A 195 1.95 14.08 25.34
CA ARG A 195 1.04 15.14 24.83
C ARG A 195 1.04 15.11 23.30
N ARG A 196 -0.16 15.14 22.72
CA ARG A 196 -0.34 15.06 21.25
C ARG A 196 -1.14 16.26 20.77
N GLU A 197 -0.66 16.82 19.68
CA GLU A 197 -1.38 17.82 18.92
C GLU A 197 -1.63 17.26 17.52
N ILE A 198 -2.87 17.27 17.06
CA ILE A 198 -3.26 16.73 15.76
C ILE A 198 -3.69 17.88 14.85
N VAL A 199 -3.02 18.02 13.72
CA VAL A 199 -3.41 18.94 12.65
C VAL A 199 -3.99 18.10 11.50
N TYR A 200 -5.25 18.32 11.19
CA TYR A 200 -5.96 17.59 10.14
C TYR A 200 -6.48 18.53 9.06
N GLY A 201 -6.33 18.12 7.81
CA GLY A 201 -6.88 18.82 6.65
C GLY A 201 -7.33 17.81 5.60
N CYS A 202 -8.47 18.05 4.96
CA CYS A 202 -8.97 17.23 3.85
C CYS A 202 -9.73 18.08 2.84
N LEU A 203 -10.01 17.50 1.68
CA LEU A 203 -10.90 18.11 0.69
C LEU A 203 -12.35 18.07 1.16
N SER A 204 -13.16 18.99 0.65
CA SER A 204 -14.57 19.17 1.05
C SER A 204 -15.49 17.97 0.71
N ASP A 205 -15.07 17.09 -0.18
CA ASP A 205 -15.78 15.86 -0.56
C ASP A 205 -15.55 14.69 0.42
N LYS A 206 -14.72 14.89 1.47
CA LYS A 206 -14.40 13.86 2.47
C LYS A 206 -15.24 14.02 3.74
N ASP A 207 -15.53 12.90 4.39
CA ASP A 207 -16.28 12.86 5.66
C ASP A 207 -15.39 13.25 6.85
N ALA A 208 -15.13 14.56 6.97
CA ALA A 208 -14.27 15.10 8.03
C ALA A 208 -14.84 14.80 9.44
N ALA A 209 -16.15 14.73 9.61
CA ALA A 209 -16.77 14.50 10.92
C ALA A 209 -16.42 13.12 11.47
N LYS A 210 -16.49 12.07 10.65
CA LYS A 210 -16.10 10.71 11.06
C LYS A 210 -14.62 10.61 11.40
N VAL A 211 -13.79 11.29 10.62
CA VAL A 211 -12.34 11.30 10.88
C VAL A 211 -12.01 12.00 12.19
N LEU A 212 -12.57 13.20 12.41
CA LEU A 212 -12.35 13.96 13.65
C LEU A 212 -12.87 13.21 14.88
N SER A 213 -14.01 12.52 14.79
CA SER A 213 -14.50 11.65 15.88
C SER A 213 -13.51 10.53 16.21
N ALA A 214 -12.90 9.88 15.21
CA ALA A 214 -11.91 8.84 15.46
C ALA A 214 -10.59 9.38 16.02
N LEU A 215 -10.21 10.61 15.66
CA LEU A 215 -8.99 11.27 16.14
C LEU A 215 -9.17 11.89 17.52
N SER A 216 -10.37 12.34 17.91
CA SER A 216 -10.63 12.91 19.23
C SER A 216 -10.31 11.94 20.37
N ASP A 217 -10.49 10.64 20.15
CA ASP A 217 -10.10 9.59 21.10
C ASP A 217 -8.57 9.40 21.24
N CYS A 218 -7.81 10.03 20.38
CA CYS A 218 -6.34 9.92 20.32
C CYS A 218 -5.62 11.20 20.71
N ALA A 219 -6.33 12.34 20.81
CA ALA A 219 -5.80 13.64 21.23
C ALA A 219 -5.96 13.81 22.75
N GLU A 220 -4.94 14.27 23.41
CA GLU A 220 -4.96 14.71 24.83
C GLU A 220 -4.59 16.19 24.90
#